data_95fbd0c95551b9b9b4421fc150cad519
#
_entry.id   95fbd0c95551b9b9b4421fc150cad519
#
_cell.length_a   1.000
_cell.length_b   1.000
_cell.length_c   1.000
_cell.angle_alpha   90.00
_cell.angle_beta   90.00
_cell.angle_gamma   90.00
#
_symmetry.space_group_name_H-M   'P 1'
#
loop_
_entity.id
_entity.type
_entity.pdbx_description
1 polymer ?
#
loop_
_entity_poly.entity_id
_entity_poly.type
_entity_poly.pdbx_seq_one_letter_code
_entity_poly.pdbx_strand_id
1 'polypeptide(L)'
;NHVVIGLDRADEKQFAHAKEYFSRLPQEHTLLWHDGPRLIALDKELSELGLAPTEPGKGRNVWYCFGFMLALRNVDVIGLHDCDILTYNREMLARLLYPVVHPVFPYVFAKGFYPRINEQKLGGRVTRLLITPLLEALRKVCGENDYLRFLDSFRYPLAGEFAMRSHVCLLYTSDAA
;
A
#
# COMPACT_ATOMS: atom_id res chain seq x y z
N ASN A 1 -7.30 5.33 -15.64
CA ASN A 1 -6.42 5.21 -14.46
C ASN A 1 -6.70 6.37 -13.52
N HIS A 2 -7.02 6.09 -12.27
CA HIS A 2 -7.31 7.07 -11.24
C HIS A 2 -6.20 7.06 -10.18
N VAL A 3 -5.72 8.22 -9.75
CA VAL A 3 -4.71 8.36 -8.70
C VAL A 3 -5.38 8.85 -7.43
N VAL A 4 -5.26 8.11 -6.34
CA VAL A 4 -5.76 8.52 -5.02
C VAL A 4 -4.57 8.89 -4.14
N ILE A 5 -4.59 10.10 -3.60
CA ILE A 5 -3.54 10.65 -2.75
C ILE A 5 -4.12 10.83 -1.35
N GLY A 6 -3.69 10.03 -0.39
CA GLY A 6 -4.05 10.20 1.01
C GLY A 6 -3.16 11.24 1.69
N LEU A 7 -3.73 12.31 2.18
CA LEU A 7 -3.03 13.37 2.92
C LEU A 7 -3.39 13.27 4.39
N ASP A 8 -2.41 12.94 5.22
CA ASP A 8 -2.52 12.76 6.67
C ASP A 8 -1.67 13.81 7.40
N ARG A 9 -2.13 14.27 8.55
CA ARG A 9 -1.47 15.28 9.38
C ARG A 9 -1.24 16.61 8.66
N ALA A 10 -2.24 17.08 7.95
CA ALA A 10 -2.18 18.30 7.17
C ALA A 10 -3.26 19.30 7.63
N ASP A 11 -2.84 20.52 7.84
CA ASP A 11 -3.75 21.64 8.04
C ASP A 11 -4.39 22.12 6.73
N GLU A 12 -5.30 23.07 6.82
CA GLU A 12 -6.02 23.61 5.66
C GLU A 12 -5.09 24.25 4.62
N LYS A 13 -4.02 24.90 5.07
CA LYS A 13 -3.04 25.53 4.17
C LYS A 13 -2.24 24.48 3.43
N GLN A 14 -1.82 23.43 4.12
CA GLN A 14 -1.12 22.29 3.54
C GLN A 14 -1.99 21.54 2.56
N PHE A 15 -3.28 21.35 2.87
CA PHE A 15 -4.24 20.77 1.94
C PHE A 15 -4.44 21.63 0.69
N ALA A 16 -4.59 22.95 0.83
CA ALA A 16 -4.72 23.86 -0.29
C ALA A 16 -3.46 23.81 -1.19
N HIS A 17 -2.26 23.81 -0.58
CA HIS A 17 -1.00 23.65 -1.31
C HIS A 17 -0.93 22.31 -2.05
N ALA A 18 -1.28 21.20 -1.39
CA ALA A 18 -1.32 19.88 -2.03
C ALA A 18 -2.29 19.85 -3.20
N LYS A 19 -3.47 20.45 -3.06
CA LYS A 19 -4.46 20.56 -4.13
C LYS A 19 -3.91 21.32 -5.34
N GLU A 20 -3.24 22.43 -5.13
CA GLU A 20 -2.57 23.19 -6.20
C GLU A 20 -1.45 22.38 -6.86
N TYR A 21 -0.60 21.73 -6.04
CA TYR A 21 0.51 20.91 -6.54
C TYR A 21 0.02 19.76 -7.44
N PHE A 22 -0.96 18.99 -6.97
CA PHE A 22 -1.49 17.83 -7.69
C PHE A 22 -2.44 18.20 -8.82
N SER A 23 -2.96 19.44 -8.92
CA SER A 23 -3.75 19.89 -10.06
C SER A 23 -3.01 19.81 -11.40
N ARG A 24 -1.69 19.69 -11.37
CA ARG A 24 -0.82 19.52 -12.54
C ARG A 24 -0.77 18.09 -13.07
N LEU A 25 -1.33 17.12 -12.34
CA LEU A 25 -1.37 15.73 -12.81
C LEU A 25 -2.33 15.61 -13.99
N PRO A 26 -1.88 15.01 -15.11
CA PRO A 26 -2.76 14.81 -16.27
C PRO A 26 -3.76 13.66 -16.04
N GLN A 27 -3.54 12.83 -15.04
CA GLN A 27 -4.42 11.73 -14.68
C GLN A 27 -5.57 12.24 -13.81
N GLU A 28 -6.72 11.61 -13.95
CA GLU A 28 -7.80 11.76 -12.99
C GLU A 28 -7.29 11.42 -11.57
N HIS A 29 -7.52 12.30 -10.61
CA HIS A 29 -6.99 12.12 -9.27
C HIS A 29 -7.95 12.65 -8.20
N THR A 30 -7.78 12.11 -7.00
CA THR A 30 -8.52 12.52 -5.81
C THR A 30 -7.55 12.68 -4.64
N LEU A 31 -7.65 13.80 -3.93
CA LEU A 31 -7.00 14.00 -2.65
C LEU A 31 -7.97 13.66 -1.52
N LEU A 32 -7.60 12.72 -0.68
CA LEU A 32 -8.30 12.39 0.55
C LEU A 32 -7.58 13.09 1.71
N TRP A 33 -8.21 14.11 2.26
CA TRP A 33 -7.67 14.86 3.39
C TRP A 33 -8.21 14.30 4.70
N HIS A 34 -7.38 13.56 5.43
CA HIS A 34 -7.78 12.86 6.64
C HIS A 34 -8.19 13.78 7.78
N ASP A 35 -7.56 14.94 7.90
CA ASP A 35 -7.87 15.95 8.90
C ASP A 35 -9.00 16.91 8.43
N GLY A 36 -9.55 16.64 7.26
CA GLY A 36 -10.62 17.44 6.70
C GLY A 36 -12.00 17.05 7.23
N PRO A 37 -12.96 18.00 7.23
CA PRO A 37 -14.26 17.83 7.88
C PRO A 37 -15.07 16.63 7.36
N ARG A 38 -14.92 16.29 6.08
CA ARG A 38 -15.64 15.16 5.48
C ARG A 38 -15.14 13.81 5.97
N LEU A 39 -13.81 13.61 6.01
CA LEU A 39 -13.24 12.34 6.49
C LEU A 39 -13.35 12.23 8.01
N ILE A 40 -13.23 13.31 8.75
CA ILE A 40 -13.50 13.31 10.20
C ILE A 40 -14.94 12.88 10.48
N ALA A 41 -15.93 13.40 9.74
CA ALA A 41 -17.33 12.99 9.91
C ALA A 41 -17.53 11.50 9.60
N LEU A 42 -16.99 11.02 8.49
CA LEU A 42 -17.05 9.60 8.11
C LEU A 42 -16.35 8.70 9.14
N ASP A 43 -15.17 9.10 9.61
CA ASP A 43 -14.42 8.36 10.62
C ASP A 43 -15.22 8.23 11.94
N LYS A 44 -15.92 9.29 12.33
CA LYS A 44 -16.80 9.27 13.48
C LYS A 44 -17.93 8.26 13.30
N GLU A 45 -18.64 8.30 12.18
CA GLU A 45 -19.72 7.35 11.87
C GLU A 45 -19.21 5.90 11.88
N LEU A 46 -18.07 5.63 11.25
CA LEU A 46 -17.47 4.30 11.23
C LEU A 46 -16.98 3.85 12.62
N SER A 47 -16.49 4.80 13.43
CA SER A 47 -16.06 4.50 14.80
C SER A 47 -17.25 4.12 15.70
N GLU A 48 -18.39 4.79 15.54
CA GLU A 48 -19.63 4.45 16.25
C GLU A 48 -20.16 3.05 15.90
N LEU A 49 -19.84 2.58 14.68
CA LEU A 49 -20.16 1.24 14.20
C LEU A 49 -19.07 0.19 14.54
N GLY A 50 -17.95 0.59 15.15
CA GLY A 50 -16.81 -0.29 15.41
C GLY A 50 -16.04 -0.71 14.15
N LEU A 51 -16.15 0.03 13.05
CA LEU A 51 -15.55 -0.30 11.75
C LEU A 51 -14.34 0.56 11.38
N ALA A 52 -14.09 1.67 12.08
CA ALA A 52 -12.95 2.53 11.78
C ALA A 52 -11.64 1.92 12.32
N PRO A 53 -10.51 2.10 11.60
CA PRO A 53 -9.20 1.79 12.15
C PRO A 53 -8.89 2.63 13.39
N THR A 54 -8.53 2.00 14.49
CA THR A 54 -8.26 2.67 15.77
C THR A 54 -6.89 3.36 15.80
N GLU A 55 -5.90 2.78 15.11
CA GLU A 55 -4.52 3.25 15.14
C GLU A 55 -4.26 4.33 14.09
N PRO A 56 -3.78 5.53 14.47
CA PRO A 56 -3.41 6.56 13.51
C PRO A 56 -2.14 6.18 12.76
N GLY A 57 -2.00 6.67 11.52
CA GLY A 57 -0.79 6.53 10.72
C GLY A 57 -1.03 5.98 9.32
N LYS A 58 0.04 5.47 8.70
CA LYS A 58 0.02 5.01 7.30
C LYS A 58 -1.07 3.98 7.02
N GLY A 59 -1.26 3.00 7.91
CA GLY A 59 -2.27 1.96 7.75
C GLY A 59 -3.67 2.53 7.63
N ARG A 60 -4.05 3.45 8.53
CA ARG A 60 -5.34 4.14 8.49
C ARG A 60 -5.52 4.96 7.20
N ASN A 61 -4.47 5.70 6.79
CA ASN A 61 -4.50 6.46 5.54
C ASN A 61 -4.76 5.54 4.33
N VAL A 62 -4.02 4.44 4.22
CA VAL A 62 -4.17 3.47 3.14
C VAL A 62 -5.57 2.82 3.16
N TRP A 63 -6.09 2.52 4.35
CA TRP A 63 -7.42 1.92 4.51
C TRP A 63 -8.53 2.82 3.93
N TYR A 64 -8.51 4.12 4.22
CA TYR A 64 -9.46 5.07 3.63
C TYR A 64 -9.28 5.23 2.12
N CYS A 65 -8.02 5.24 1.63
CA CYS A 65 -7.75 5.27 0.19
C CYS A 65 -8.32 4.04 -0.52
N PHE A 66 -8.18 2.86 0.07
CA PHE A 66 -8.74 1.63 -0.48
C PHE A 66 -10.27 1.64 -0.44
N GLY A 67 -10.86 2.07 0.67
CA GLY A 67 -12.32 2.22 0.78
C GLY A 67 -12.87 3.14 -0.31
N PHE A 68 -12.21 4.28 -0.56
CA PHE A 68 -12.57 5.18 -1.64
C PHE A 68 -12.48 4.51 -3.01
N MET A 69 -11.37 3.82 -3.31
CA MET A 69 -11.18 3.14 -4.58
C MET A 69 -12.23 2.05 -4.81
N LEU A 70 -12.53 1.24 -3.80
CA LEU A 70 -13.55 0.20 -3.87
C LEU A 70 -14.96 0.79 -4.09
N ALA A 71 -15.25 1.96 -3.51
CA ALA A 71 -16.51 2.67 -3.72
C ALA A 71 -16.71 3.14 -5.16
N LEU A 72 -15.65 3.32 -5.95
CA LEU A 72 -15.75 3.66 -7.38
C LEU A 72 -16.35 2.53 -8.24
N ARG A 73 -16.38 1.28 -7.75
CA ARG A 73 -16.96 0.08 -8.37
C ARG A 73 -16.44 -0.31 -9.75
N ASN A 74 -15.48 0.42 -10.30
CA ASN A 74 -14.87 0.18 -11.61
C ASN A 74 -13.35 -0.03 -11.51
N VAL A 75 -12.89 -0.52 -10.37
CA VAL A 75 -11.49 -0.75 -10.08
C VAL A 75 -11.19 -2.24 -10.09
N ASP A 76 -10.40 -2.70 -11.05
CA ASP A 76 -9.97 -4.09 -11.18
C ASP A 76 -8.70 -4.37 -10.39
N VAL A 77 -7.77 -3.39 -10.36
CA VAL A 77 -6.45 -3.54 -9.74
C VAL A 77 -6.10 -2.27 -9.00
N ILE A 78 -5.55 -2.43 -7.81
CA ILE A 78 -5.03 -1.34 -6.97
C ILE A 78 -3.52 -1.51 -6.84
N GLY A 79 -2.78 -0.43 -7.09
CA GLY A 79 -1.34 -0.34 -6.82
C GLY A 79 -1.06 0.69 -5.72
N LEU A 80 -0.29 0.31 -4.72
CA LEU A 80 0.18 1.19 -3.66
C LEU A 80 1.65 1.52 -3.83
N HIS A 81 1.97 2.81 -3.75
CA HIS A 81 3.34 3.32 -3.72
C HIS A 81 3.55 4.28 -2.55
N ASP A 82 4.73 4.24 -1.98
CA ASP A 82 5.19 5.27 -1.05
C ASP A 82 5.56 6.55 -1.82
N CYS A 83 5.18 7.72 -1.30
CA CYS A 83 5.39 9.00 -1.97
C CYS A 83 6.83 9.55 -1.81
N ASP A 84 7.66 8.93 -0.99
CA ASP A 84 9.01 9.37 -0.66
C ASP A 84 10.12 8.66 -1.46
N ILE A 85 9.76 7.95 -2.52
CA ILE A 85 10.73 7.25 -3.37
C ILE A 85 11.38 8.25 -4.33
N LEU A 86 12.60 8.68 -4.02
CA LEU A 86 13.34 9.66 -4.81
C LEU A 86 13.71 9.16 -6.21
N THR A 87 13.87 7.86 -6.40
CA THR A 87 14.25 7.21 -7.66
C THR A 87 13.04 6.71 -8.44
N TYR A 88 11.84 7.17 -8.09
CA TYR A 88 10.60 6.74 -8.73
C TYR A 88 10.58 7.08 -10.23
N ASN A 89 10.17 6.13 -11.03
CA ASN A 89 9.89 6.32 -12.45
C ASN A 89 8.68 5.50 -12.90
N ARG A 90 8.19 5.78 -14.11
CA ARG A 90 7.01 5.10 -14.67
C ARG A 90 7.15 3.59 -14.78
N GLU A 91 8.38 3.08 -14.97
CA GLU A 91 8.62 1.65 -15.07
C GLU A 91 8.38 0.93 -13.75
N MET A 92 8.62 1.58 -12.60
CA MET A 92 8.36 0.98 -11.29
C MET A 92 6.88 0.63 -11.14
N LEU A 93 5.98 1.56 -11.49
CA LEU A 93 4.53 1.30 -11.47
C LEU A 93 4.16 0.22 -12.49
N ALA A 94 4.66 0.33 -13.72
CA ALA A 94 4.36 -0.63 -14.77
C ALA A 94 4.79 -2.06 -14.38
N ARG A 95 5.99 -2.23 -13.85
CA ARG A 95 6.52 -3.52 -13.41
C ARG A 95 5.75 -4.08 -12.21
N LEU A 96 5.29 -3.23 -11.31
CA LEU A 96 4.49 -3.64 -10.15
C LEU A 96 3.10 -4.13 -10.56
N LEU A 97 2.45 -3.42 -11.48
CA LEU A 97 1.10 -3.75 -11.93
C LEU A 97 1.08 -4.91 -12.94
N TYR A 98 2.12 -5.03 -13.77
CA TYR A 98 2.14 -5.98 -14.90
C TYR A 98 1.77 -7.41 -14.54
N PRO A 99 2.32 -8.03 -13.48
CA PRO A 99 1.97 -9.40 -13.11
C PRO A 99 0.49 -9.59 -12.76
N VAL A 100 -0.15 -8.54 -12.23
CA VAL A 100 -1.53 -8.58 -11.74
C VAL A 100 -2.54 -8.25 -12.85
N VAL A 101 -2.16 -7.38 -13.81
CA VAL A 101 -3.08 -6.96 -14.88
C VAL A 101 -3.01 -7.84 -16.11
N HIS A 102 -1.89 -8.52 -16.33
CA HIS A 102 -1.67 -9.29 -17.54
C HIS A 102 -2.56 -10.55 -17.57
N PRO A 103 -3.33 -10.79 -18.65
CA PRO A 103 -4.34 -11.84 -18.67
C PRO A 103 -3.79 -13.27 -18.61
N VAL A 104 -2.52 -13.47 -19.01
CA VAL A 104 -1.85 -14.77 -18.99
C VAL A 104 -1.35 -15.15 -17.59
N PHE A 105 -1.08 -14.17 -16.75
CA PHE A 105 -0.57 -14.43 -15.40
C PHE A 105 -1.70 -14.59 -14.39
N PRO A 106 -1.72 -15.69 -13.62
CA PRO A 106 -2.75 -15.93 -12.61
C PRO A 106 -2.48 -15.22 -11.28
N TYR A 107 -1.63 -14.20 -11.28
CA TYR A 107 -1.28 -13.50 -10.05
C TYR A 107 -2.38 -12.52 -9.64
N VAL A 108 -2.75 -12.59 -8.38
CA VAL A 108 -3.72 -11.65 -7.76
C VAL A 108 -3.05 -10.63 -6.86
N PHE A 109 -1.77 -10.85 -6.55
CA PHE A 109 -0.97 -10.00 -5.68
C PHE A 109 0.49 -9.96 -6.15
N ALA A 110 1.11 -8.79 -6.14
CA ALA A 110 2.51 -8.57 -6.44
C ALA A 110 3.13 -7.59 -5.44
N LYS A 111 4.32 -7.88 -4.95
CA LYS A 111 5.08 -6.98 -4.07
C LYS A 111 6.26 -6.37 -4.81
N GLY A 112 6.49 -5.09 -4.54
CA GLY A 112 7.61 -4.36 -5.10
C GLY A 112 8.96 -4.90 -4.60
N PHE A 113 9.90 -5.01 -5.51
CA PHE A 113 11.28 -5.24 -5.19
C PHE A 113 12.15 -4.33 -6.07
N TYR A 114 12.96 -3.51 -5.44
CA TYR A 114 13.98 -2.70 -6.10
C TYR A 114 15.24 -2.62 -5.23
N PRO A 115 16.44 -2.58 -5.85
CA PRO A 115 17.67 -2.47 -5.10
C PRO A 115 17.70 -1.11 -4.38
N ARG A 116 17.84 -1.15 -3.07
CA ARG A 116 18.04 0.06 -2.25
C ARG A 116 19.55 0.32 -2.15
N ILE A 117 20.11 0.86 -3.20
CA ILE A 117 21.53 1.21 -3.26
C ILE A 117 21.64 2.72 -3.08
N ASN A 118 22.33 3.15 -2.04
CA ASN A 118 22.82 4.51 -1.89
C ASN A 118 24.33 4.51 -2.13
N GLU A 119 24.93 5.62 -2.55
CA GLU A 119 26.33 5.75 -3.01
C GLU A 119 27.39 5.03 -2.17
N GLN A 120 27.08 4.70 -0.92
CA GLN A 120 27.99 4.02 0.00
C GLN A 120 27.40 2.83 0.78
N LYS A 121 26.11 2.49 0.60
CA LYS A 121 25.47 1.45 1.43
C LYS A 121 24.45 0.62 0.63
N LEU A 122 24.57 -0.68 0.75
CA LEU A 122 23.54 -1.62 0.30
C LEU A 122 22.44 -1.67 1.35
N GLY A 123 21.21 -1.27 0.97
CA GLY A 123 20.00 -1.39 1.81
C GLY A 123 19.57 -2.85 2.01
N GLY A 124 18.48 -3.07 2.76
CA GLY A 124 17.93 -4.40 2.99
C GLY A 124 18.53 -5.15 4.19
N ARG A 125 19.16 -4.44 5.13
CA ARG A 125 19.69 -5.05 6.36
C ARG A 125 18.63 -5.78 7.17
N VAL A 126 17.43 -5.23 7.29
CA VAL A 126 16.34 -5.83 8.07
C VAL A 126 15.95 -7.19 7.47
N THR A 127 15.83 -7.29 6.17
CA THR A 127 15.52 -8.58 5.52
C THR A 127 16.63 -9.60 5.78
N ARG A 128 17.90 -9.23 5.55
CA ARG A 128 19.03 -10.15 5.71
C ARG A 128 19.35 -10.55 7.14
N LEU A 129 19.22 -9.59 8.08
CA LEU A 129 19.68 -9.79 9.48
C LEU A 129 18.54 -10.19 10.42
N LEU A 130 17.30 -9.98 10.04
CA LEU A 130 16.16 -10.33 10.87
C LEU A 130 15.19 -11.27 10.15
N ILE A 131 14.60 -10.85 9.02
CA ILE A 131 13.49 -11.60 8.43
C ILE A 131 13.93 -12.98 7.92
N THR A 132 15.00 -13.07 7.15
CA THR A 132 15.48 -14.36 6.64
C THR A 132 15.84 -15.32 7.77
N PRO A 133 16.69 -14.94 8.76
CA PRO A 133 16.98 -15.82 9.90
C PRO A 133 15.74 -16.15 10.74
N LEU A 134 14.79 -15.22 10.89
CA LEU A 134 13.56 -15.47 11.63
C LEU A 134 12.68 -16.51 10.93
N LEU A 135 12.49 -16.41 9.61
CA LEU A 135 11.73 -17.39 8.85
C LEU A 135 12.38 -18.77 8.90
N GLU A 136 13.71 -18.85 8.83
CA GLU A 136 14.45 -20.11 9.01
C GLU A 136 14.27 -20.69 10.41
N ALA A 137 14.34 -19.87 11.45
CA ALA A 137 14.10 -20.30 12.82
C ALA A 137 12.67 -20.78 13.02
N LEU A 138 11.67 -20.06 12.51
CA LEU A 138 10.27 -20.46 12.59
C LEU A 138 10.01 -21.79 11.88
N ARG A 139 10.61 -22.04 10.73
CA ARG A 139 10.52 -23.34 10.05
C ARG A 139 11.09 -24.48 10.90
N LYS A 140 12.20 -24.24 11.57
CA LYS A 140 12.81 -25.24 12.46
C LYS A 140 11.94 -25.55 13.69
N VAL A 141 11.25 -24.56 14.22
CA VAL A 141 10.44 -24.70 15.46
C VAL A 141 9.03 -25.18 15.14
N CYS A 142 8.37 -24.57 14.15
CA CYS A 142 6.96 -24.83 13.80
C CYS A 142 6.79 -25.88 12.70
N GLY A 143 7.90 -26.33 12.10
CA GLY A 143 7.84 -27.15 10.88
C GLY A 143 7.55 -26.33 9.62
N GLU A 144 7.66 -27.00 8.47
CA GLU A 144 7.31 -26.41 7.18
C GLU A 144 5.80 -26.26 7.06
N ASN A 145 5.35 -25.06 6.69
CA ASN A 145 3.96 -24.77 6.35
C ASN A 145 3.85 -23.80 5.18
N ASP A 146 2.70 -23.76 4.54
CA ASP A 146 2.48 -22.97 3.32
C ASP A 146 2.57 -21.47 3.57
N TYR A 147 2.20 -21.00 4.77
CA TYR A 147 2.31 -19.59 5.12
C TYR A 147 3.78 -19.12 5.20
N LEU A 148 4.65 -19.90 5.85
CA LEU A 148 6.08 -19.58 5.90
C LEU A 148 6.74 -19.66 4.51
N ARG A 149 6.33 -20.62 3.67
CA ARG A 149 6.76 -20.69 2.28
C ARG A 149 6.32 -19.49 1.47
N PHE A 150 5.07 -19.07 1.65
CA PHE A 150 4.53 -17.89 0.99
C PHE A 150 5.33 -16.64 1.39
N LEU A 151 5.58 -16.40 2.67
CA LEU A 151 6.38 -15.26 3.14
C LEU A 151 7.80 -15.25 2.54
N ASP A 152 8.44 -16.41 2.47
CA ASP A 152 9.80 -16.57 1.94
C ASP A 152 9.87 -16.46 0.40
N SER A 153 8.74 -16.58 -0.30
CA SER A 153 8.68 -16.42 -1.75
C SER A 153 8.92 -14.98 -2.21
N PHE A 154 8.72 -13.99 -1.33
CA PHE A 154 8.97 -12.59 -1.65
C PHE A 154 10.44 -12.22 -1.43
N ARG A 155 11.08 -11.67 -2.46
CA ARG A 155 12.44 -11.13 -2.34
C ARG A 155 12.57 -10.04 -1.28
N TYR A 156 11.49 -9.27 -1.06
CA TYR A 156 11.40 -8.25 -0.03
C TYR A 156 10.00 -8.23 0.58
N PRO A 157 9.73 -9.10 1.57
CA PRO A 157 8.40 -9.20 2.17
C PRO A 157 7.93 -7.92 2.88
N LEU A 158 8.87 -7.04 3.28
CA LEU A 158 8.60 -5.76 3.94
C LEU A 158 8.36 -4.59 2.98
N ALA A 159 8.31 -4.82 1.65
CA ALA A 159 8.03 -3.73 0.72
C ALA A 159 6.67 -3.09 1.02
N GLY A 160 6.66 -1.76 1.10
CA GLY A 160 5.43 -0.99 1.21
C GLY A 160 4.67 -0.90 -0.11
N GLU A 161 5.37 -1.12 -1.21
CA GLU A 161 4.82 -1.09 -2.55
C GLU A 161 4.26 -2.45 -2.94
N PHE A 162 3.02 -2.47 -3.35
CA PHE A 162 2.37 -3.69 -3.85
C PHE A 162 1.24 -3.37 -4.83
N ALA A 163 0.85 -4.37 -5.60
CA ALA A 163 -0.35 -4.34 -6.44
C ALA A 163 -1.20 -5.57 -6.15
N MET A 164 -2.51 -5.41 -6.24
CA MET A 164 -3.45 -6.50 -6.04
C MET A 164 -4.71 -6.32 -6.86
N ARG A 165 -5.38 -7.42 -7.15
CA ARG A 165 -6.77 -7.40 -7.65
C ARG A 165 -7.69 -6.83 -6.57
N SER A 166 -8.69 -6.03 -6.96
CA SER A 166 -9.58 -5.35 -6.02
C SER A 166 -10.31 -6.28 -5.05
N HIS A 167 -10.67 -7.50 -5.50
CA HIS A 167 -11.31 -8.49 -4.62
C HIS A 167 -10.41 -8.98 -3.49
N VAL A 168 -9.08 -8.99 -3.68
CA VAL A 168 -8.12 -9.35 -2.62
C VAL A 168 -8.05 -8.26 -1.55
N CYS A 169 -8.27 -7.00 -1.94
CA CYS A 169 -8.32 -5.89 -0.99
C CYS A 169 -9.40 -6.08 0.09
N LEU A 170 -10.54 -6.64 -0.28
CA LEU A 170 -11.63 -6.92 0.66
C LEU A 170 -11.24 -7.98 1.71
N LEU A 171 -10.42 -8.96 1.34
CA LEU A 171 -9.92 -9.98 2.27
C LEU A 171 -8.90 -9.39 3.23
N TYR A 172 -8.04 -8.49 2.75
CA TYR A 172 -7.00 -7.85 3.58
C TYR A 172 -7.57 -6.92 4.64
N THR A 173 -8.70 -6.28 4.38
CA THR A 173 -9.34 -5.33 5.31
C THR A 173 -10.18 -6.00 6.38
N SER A 174 -10.57 -7.25 6.22
CA SER A 174 -11.42 -7.97 7.19
C SER A 174 -10.64 -8.62 8.33
N ASP A 175 -9.36 -8.97 8.13
CA ASP A 175 -8.56 -9.74 9.08
C ASP A 175 -7.43 -8.93 9.75
N ALA A 176 -7.32 -7.63 9.45
CA ALA A 176 -6.29 -6.74 9.98
C ALA A 176 -6.79 -5.84 11.14
N ALA A 177 -7.97 -6.16 11.68
CA ALA A 177 -8.55 -5.48 12.84
C ALA A 177 -8.29 -6.25 14.13
#